data_33d370d0edbc98ab8093aed069045565
#
_entry.id   33d370d0edbc98ab8093aed069045565
#
_cell.length_a   1.000
_cell.length_b   1.000
_cell.length_c   1.000
_cell.angle_alpha   90.00
_cell.angle_beta   90.00
_cell.angle_gamma   90.00
#
_symmetry.space_group_name_H-M   'P 1'
#
loop_
_entity.id
_entity.type
_entity.pdbx_description
1 polymer ?
#
loop_
_entity_poly.entity_id
_entity_poly.type
_entity_poly.pdbx_seq_one_letter_code
_entity_poly.pdbx_strand_id
1 'polypeptide(L)'
;MESITDPDMLKDRAFYKLGLFTYDYRKSVVVIGLLACIGMTSLAAMGPNWAESWGEGDLESIEAGGILEDAFFGEEEDVQGFIFLVYHDSLNDSSEDWRVEVREALSAFDGLPGVDINYSWEMEGDERVKYVYEDGDGFWAKNRVLIKYDRKEAKELYADNYESIVIDSDFESWRTGNVAIDVTFDVRIQEDLIKAELVSGPLTLIILGIVFATFIAAILPVGIAIFTVASAAGITIWLSNVTDVTQYAVNIITLIGIGVSVDYSLFIVN
;
A
#
# COMPACT_ATOMS: atom_id res chain seq x y z
N MET A 1 53.05 -3.88 -18.66
CA MET A 1 52.01 -2.97 -18.13
C MET A 1 52.05 -1.73 -19.00
N GLU A 2 51.44 -1.78 -20.16
CA GLU A 2 51.31 -0.62 -21.04
C GLU A 2 50.29 0.33 -20.40
N SER A 3 50.70 1.57 -20.32
CA SER A 3 49.96 2.62 -19.57
C SER A 3 48.58 2.84 -20.18
N ILE A 4 47.56 2.67 -19.34
CA ILE A 4 46.13 2.96 -19.59
C ILE A 4 45.89 4.44 -19.98
N THR A 5 46.94 5.23 -20.22
CA THR A 5 46.93 6.67 -20.41
C THR A 5 47.26 7.10 -21.86
N ASP A 6 47.20 6.21 -22.84
CA ASP A 6 47.29 6.65 -24.23
C ASP A 6 45.97 7.29 -24.68
N PRO A 7 45.97 8.63 -24.97
CA PRO A 7 44.75 9.37 -25.34
C PRO A 7 44.10 8.81 -26.62
N ASP A 8 44.87 8.14 -27.51
CA ASP A 8 44.32 7.60 -28.72
C ASP A 8 43.60 6.28 -28.54
N MET A 9 43.97 5.47 -27.53
CA MET A 9 43.23 4.28 -27.13
C MET A 9 41.90 4.59 -26.44
N LEU A 10 41.76 5.76 -25.81
CA LEU A 10 40.52 6.19 -25.19
C LEU A 10 39.48 6.67 -26.19
N LYS A 11 39.93 7.23 -27.35
CA LYS A 11 39.04 7.76 -28.39
C LYS A 11 38.18 6.69 -29.06
N ASP A 12 38.60 5.45 -29.06
CA ASP A 12 37.86 4.33 -29.69
C ASP A 12 36.89 3.63 -28.75
N ARG A 13 36.89 3.95 -27.48
CA ARG A 13 35.93 3.39 -26.51
C ARG A 13 34.54 3.99 -26.72
N ALA A 14 33.53 3.12 -26.79
CA ALA A 14 32.13 3.53 -26.99
C ALA A 14 31.66 4.58 -25.97
N PHE A 15 32.11 4.47 -24.71
CA PHE A 15 31.76 5.44 -23.64
C PHE A 15 32.41 6.82 -23.85
N TYR A 16 33.62 6.90 -24.44
CA TYR A 16 34.24 8.18 -24.77
C TYR A 16 33.46 8.90 -25.88
N LYS A 17 33.09 8.18 -26.94
CA LYS A 17 32.23 8.71 -28.00
C LYS A 17 30.87 9.16 -27.51
N LEU A 18 30.26 8.38 -26.59
CA LEU A 18 29.01 8.74 -25.96
C LEU A 18 29.15 10.01 -25.11
N GLY A 19 30.24 10.14 -24.34
CA GLY A 19 30.50 11.34 -23.54
C GLY A 19 30.68 12.60 -24.41
N LEU A 20 31.43 12.52 -25.51
CA LEU A 20 31.54 13.61 -26.45
C LEU A 20 30.20 13.99 -27.10
N PHE A 21 29.44 12.99 -27.55
CA PHE A 21 28.09 13.22 -28.10
C PHE A 21 27.18 13.91 -27.09
N THR A 22 27.17 13.44 -25.86
CA THR A 22 26.35 14.05 -24.77
C THR A 22 26.79 15.49 -24.48
N TYR A 23 28.10 15.76 -24.54
CA TYR A 23 28.62 17.11 -24.32
C TYR A 23 28.26 18.06 -25.47
N ASP A 24 28.47 17.64 -26.71
CA ASP A 24 28.18 18.44 -27.90
C ASP A 24 26.69 18.76 -28.04
N TYR A 25 25.84 17.79 -27.75
CA TYR A 25 24.39 17.90 -27.85
C TYR A 25 23.70 18.09 -26.48
N ARG A 26 24.43 18.60 -25.47
CA ARG A 26 23.94 18.67 -24.08
C ARG A 26 22.55 19.27 -23.92
N LYS A 27 22.21 20.34 -24.68
CA LYS A 27 20.88 20.95 -24.62
C LYS A 27 19.78 20.01 -25.12
N SER A 28 20.04 19.35 -26.24
CA SER A 28 19.09 18.40 -26.82
C SER A 28 18.95 17.17 -25.95
N VAL A 29 20.02 16.66 -25.37
CA VAL A 29 20.01 15.50 -24.47
C VAL A 29 19.19 15.81 -23.23
N VAL A 30 19.36 16.99 -22.62
CA VAL A 30 18.53 17.42 -21.45
C VAL A 30 17.07 17.55 -21.85
N VAL A 31 16.77 18.20 -22.97
CA VAL A 31 15.37 18.36 -23.42
C VAL A 31 14.71 17.01 -23.71
N ILE A 32 15.40 16.11 -24.42
CA ILE A 32 14.89 14.77 -24.71
C ILE A 32 14.70 13.97 -23.41
N GLY A 33 15.66 14.04 -22.49
CA GLY A 33 15.56 13.39 -21.17
C GLY A 33 14.37 13.89 -20.36
N LEU A 34 14.16 15.20 -20.31
CA LEU A 34 12.99 15.79 -19.63
C LEU A 34 11.66 15.38 -20.29
N LEU A 35 11.59 15.40 -21.61
CA LEU A 35 10.41 14.95 -22.34
C LEU A 35 10.12 13.46 -22.10
N ALA A 36 11.16 12.63 -22.07
CA ALA A 36 11.03 11.21 -21.76
C ALA A 36 10.51 11.00 -20.30
N CYS A 37 11.07 11.73 -19.33
CA CYS A 37 10.60 11.68 -17.94
C CYS A 37 9.14 12.14 -17.81
N ILE A 38 8.77 13.24 -18.45
CA ILE A 38 7.38 13.71 -18.47
C ILE A 38 6.45 12.67 -19.12
N GLY A 39 6.88 12.09 -20.26
CA GLY A 39 6.13 11.03 -20.92
C GLY A 39 5.92 9.81 -20.03
N MET A 40 6.97 9.32 -19.36
CA MET A 40 6.90 8.20 -18.45
C MET A 40 6.02 8.53 -17.22
N THR A 41 6.18 9.70 -16.64
CA THR A 41 5.35 10.13 -15.51
C THR A 41 3.87 10.27 -15.90
N SER A 42 3.58 10.70 -17.15
CA SER A 42 2.21 10.83 -17.62
C SER A 42 1.46 9.48 -17.74
N LEU A 43 2.17 8.36 -17.78
CA LEU A 43 1.57 7.03 -17.75
C LEU A 43 0.79 6.78 -16.44
N ALA A 44 1.16 7.46 -15.37
CA ALA A 44 0.41 7.42 -14.11
C ALA A 44 -1.05 7.91 -14.26
N ALA A 45 -1.35 8.73 -15.28
CA ALA A 45 -2.71 9.20 -15.55
C ALA A 45 -3.67 8.08 -16.03
N MET A 46 -3.14 6.92 -16.41
CA MET A 46 -3.95 5.75 -16.76
C MET A 46 -4.65 5.13 -15.52
N GLY A 47 -4.20 5.48 -14.33
CA GLY A 47 -4.63 4.87 -13.08
C GLY A 47 -3.97 3.50 -12.85
N PRO A 48 -3.79 3.12 -11.60
CA PRO A 48 -3.23 1.81 -11.26
C PRO A 48 -4.32 0.72 -11.31
N ASN A 49 -3.90 -0.48 -11.68
CA ASN A 49 -4.65 -1.71 -11.50
C ASN A 49 -3.76 -2.67 -10.67
N TRP A 50 -3.82 -2.50 -9.35
CA TRP A 50 -2.98 -3.29 -8.45
C TRP A 50 -3.49 -4.71 -8.33
N ALA A 51 -2.59 -5.67 -8.16
CA ALA A 51 -2.92 -7.03 -7.82
C ALA A 51 -3.61 -7.08 -6.44
N GLU A 52 -4.64 -7.90 -6.32
CA GLU A 52 -5.51 -7.97 -5.13
C GLU A 52 -4.84 -8.63 -3.93
N SER A 53 -3.80 -9.42 -4.16
CA SER A 53 -3.10 -10.15 -3.11
C SER A 53 -1.57 -10.07 -3.24
N TRP A 54 -0.87 -10.47 -2.17
CA TRP A 54 0.59 -10.53 -2.09
C TRP A 54 1.24 -11.60 -2.98
N GLY A 55 0.53 -12.20 -3.87
CA GLY A 55 1.05 -13.20 -4.77
C GLY A 55 -0.03 -14.20 -5.19
N GLU A 56 -0.82 -13.82 -6.15
CA GLU A 56 -1.57 -14.77 -6.98
C GLU A 56 -0.63 -15.41 -7.99
N GLY A 57 0.48 -15.97 -7.53
CA GLY A 57 1.37 -16.79 -8.33
C GLY A 57 1.19 -18.25 -7.95
N ASP A 58 1.73 -19.16 -8.77
CA ASP A 58 1.86 -20.60 -8.47
C ASP A 58 2.71 -20.83 -7.21
N LEU A 59 2.24 -20.34 -6.04
CA LEU A 59 2.85 -20.61 -4.76
C LEU A 59 2.23 -21.85 -4.15
N GLU A 60 3.07 -22.77 -3.73
CA GLU A 60 2.70 -24.03 -3.07
C GLU A 60 1.75 -23.80 -1.86
N SER A 61 1.89 -22.65 -1.18
CA SER A 61 1.01 -22.26 -0.08
C SER A 61 -0.39 -21.85 -0.51
N ILE A 62 -0.56 -21.29 -1.70
CA ILE A 62 -1.88 -20.92 -2.26
C ILE A 62 -2.58 -22.17 -2.75
N GLU A 63 -1.86 -23.06 -3.44
CA GLU A 63 -2.38 -24.37 -3.86
C GLU A 63 -2.82 -25.21 -2.64
N ALA A 64 -1.99 -25.23 -1.59
CA ALA A 64 -2.33 -25.91 -0.34
C ALA A 64 -3.53 -25.25 0.37
N GLY A 65 -3.67 -23.91 0.30
CA GLY A 65 -4.81 -23.17 0.79
C GLY A 65 -6.11 -23.60 0.10
N GLY A 66 -6.11 -23.66 -1.23
CA GLY A 66 -7.26 -24.11 -2.02
C GLY A 66 -7.65 -25.55 -1.73
N ILE A 67 -6.68 -26.47 -1.60
CA ILE A 67 -6.94 -27.87 -1.22
C ILE A 67 -7.56 -27.96 0.18
N LEU A 68 -7.09 -27.14 1.12
CA LEU A 68 -7.64 -27.08 2.48
C LEU A 68 -9.09 -26.56 2.47
N GLU A 69 -9.35 -25.52 1.68
CA GLU A 69 -10.67 -24.92 1.54
C GLU A 69 -11.66 -25.93 0.95
N ASP A 70 -11.32 -26.56 -0.16
CA ASP A 70 -12.15 -27.60 -0.80
C ASP A 70 -12.37 -28.84 0.07
N ALA A 71 -11.33 -29.28 0.81
CA ALA A 71 -11.38 -30.52 1.56
C ALA A 71 -12.06 -30.41 2.94
N PHE A 72 -11.95 -29.26 3.60
CA PHE A 72 -12.34 -29.10 5.00
C PHE A 72 -13.43 -28.05 5.25
N PHE A 73 -13.57 -27.05 4.37
CA PHE A 73 -14.52 -25.96 4.57
C PHE A 73 -15.69 -25.98 3.59
N GLY A 74 -15.61 -26.76 2.51
CA GLY A 74 -16.62 -26.85 1.45
C GLY A 74 -16.66 -25.58 0.60
N GLU A 75 -17.55 -25.54 -0.41
CA GLU A 75 -17.85 -24.33 -1.15
C GLU A 75 -18.62 -23.34 -0.23
N GLU A 76 -17.96 -22.75 0.77
CA GLU A 76 -18.43 -21.46 1.27
C GLU A 76 -18.17 -20.46 0.13
N GLU A 77 -19.22 -19.79 -0.35
CA GLU A 77 -19.07 -18.64 -1.24
C GLU A 77 -17.91 -17.78 -0.70
N ASP A 78 -16.99 -17.38 -1.56
CA ASP A 78 -15.86 -16.51 -1.22
C ASP A 78 -16.39 -15.14 -0.76
N VAL A 79 -16.95 -15.14 0.46
CA VAL A 79 -17.62 -14.00 1.05
C VAL A 79 -16.59 -13.19 1.78
N GLN A 80 -16.30 -12.03 1.21
CA GLN A 80 -15.46 -11.04 1.86
C GLN A 80 -16.16 -10.44 3.08
N GLY A 81 -15.42 -9.79 3.97
CA GLY A 81 -16.06 -9.10 5.08
C GLY A 81 -15.16 -8.82 6.25
N PHE A 82 -15.78 -8.37 7.33
CA PHE A 82 -15.09 -8.09 8.57
C PHE A 82 -15.93 -8.48 9.78
N ILE A 83 -15.26 -8.57 10.92
CA ILE A 83 -15.86 -8.85 12.21
C ILE A 83 -15.74 -7.59 13.06
N PHE A 84 -16.86 -7.15 13.60
CA PHE A 84 -16.93 -6.11 14.61
C PHE A 84 -17.11 -6.75 15.98
N LEU A 85 -16.05 -6.79 16.77
CA LEU A 85 -16.03 -7.31 18.11
C LEU A 85 -16.29 -6.18 19.09
N VAL A 86 -17.22 -6.39 20.01
CA VAL A 86 -17.64 -5.40 21.01
C VAL A 86 -17.58 -6.01 22.40
N TYR A 87 -17.10 -5.23 23.36
CA TYR A 87 -17.03 -5.60 24.78
C TYR A 87 -17.68 -4.53 25.65
N HIS A 88 -18.34 -4.97 26.71
CA HIS A 88 -18.82 -4.11 27.78
C HIS A 88 -18.84 -4.89 29.11
N ASP A 89 -18.54 -4.21 30.20
CA ASP A 89 -18.42 -4.82 31.55
C ASP A 89 -19.76 -5.16 32.21
N SER A 90 -20.85 -4.50 31.84
CA SER A 90 -22.17 -4.63 32.51
C SER A 90 -23.34 -4.83 31.55
N LEU A 91 -23.21 -4.48 30.27
CA LEU A 91 -24.26 -4.70 29.27
C LEU A 91 -23.96 -5.94 28.44
N ASN A 92 -24.99 -6.56 27.90
CA ASN A 92 -24.90 -7.66 26.96
C ASN A 92 -25.82 -7.44 25.75
N ASP A 93 -25.73 -8.31 24.76
CA ASP A 93 -26.48 -8.21 23.50
C ASP A 93 -28.01 -8.44 23.63
N SER A 94 -28.50 -8.75 24.81
CA SER A 94 -29.95 -8.78 25.11
C SER A 94 -30.49 -7.41 25.49
N SER A 95 -29.62 -6.47 25.88
CA SER A 95 -29.96 -5.08 26.22
C SER A 95 -30.28 -4.28 24.95
N GLU A 96 -31.29 -3.42 25.03
CA GLU A 96 -31.63 -2.53 23.91
C GLU A 96 -30.53 -1.47 23.69
N ASP A 97 -29.94 -0.97 24.76
CA ASP A 97 -28.84 0.01 24.68
C ASP A 97 -27.64 -0.57 23.91
N TRP A 98 -27.27 -1.83 24.19
CA TRP A 98 -26.24 -2.52 23.41
C TRP A 98 -26.61 -2.60 21.93
N ARG A 99 -27.84 -3.02 21.63
CA ARG A 99 -28.29 -3.21 20.23
C ARG A 99 -28.34 -1.91 19.45
N VAL A 100 -28.75 -0.83 20.10
CA VAL A 100 -28.80 0.51 19.51
C VAL A 100 -27.37 0.95 19.13
N GLU A 101 -26.42 0.87 20.07
CA GLU A 101 -25.05 1.28 19.87
C GLU A 101 -24.36 0.49 18.72
N VAL A 102 -24.52 -0.84 18.72
CA VAL A 102 -23.91 -1.68 17.68
C VAL A 102 -24.54 -1.44 16.30
N ARG A 103 -25.88 -1.23 16.24
CA ARG A 103 -26.54 -0.88 14.97
C ARG A 103 -26.11 0.50 14.47
N GLU A 104 -25.99 1.47 15.37
CA GLU A 104 -25.54 2.81 15.00
C GLU A 104 -24.11 2.80 14.49
N ALA A 105 -23.22 2.05 15.18
CA ALA A 105 -21.85 1.87 14.74
C ALA A 105 -21.72 1.22 13.35
N LEU A 106 -22.61 0.28 12.99
CA LEU A 106 -22.61 -0.41 11.70
C LEU A 106 -23.58 0.19 10.69
N SER A 107 -24.22 1.32 11.01
CA SER A 107 -25.27 1.94 10.17
C SER A 107 -24.83 2.30 8.76
N ALA A 108 -23.54 2.62 8.57
CA ALA A 108 -22.98 2.92 7.26
C ALA A 108 -22.96 1.71 6.31
N PHE A 109 -23.02 0.50 6.87
CA PHE A 109 -23.04 -0.76 6.10
C PHE A 109 -24.45 -1.34 6.00
N ASP A 110 -25.37 -0.91 6.84
CA ASP A 110 -26.75 -1.42 6.87
C ASP A 110 -27.53 -0.97 5.62
N GLY A 111 -28.21 -1.92 5.00
CA GLY A 111 -29.02 -1.67 3.80
C GLY A 111 -28.24 -1.41 2.51
N LEU A 112 -26.90 -1.53 2.52
CA LEU A 112 -26.12 -1.48 1.29
C LEU A 112 -26.38 -2.73 0.44
N PRO A 113 -26.49 -2.60 -0.89
CA PRO A 113 -26.61 -3.75 -1.77
C PRO A 113 -25.45 -4.71 -1.58
N GLY A 114 -25.71 -6.01 -1.50
CA GLY A 114 -24.67 -7.03 -1.34
C GLY A 114 -23.98 -7.06 0.02
N VAL A 115 -24.47 -6.34 1.01
CA VAL A 115 -23.95 -6.38 2.39
C VAL A 115 -24.99 -6.97 3.31
N ASP A 116 -24.60 -8.00 4.06
CA ASP A 116 -25.41 -8.62 5.09
C ASP A 116 -24.71 -8.47 6.46
N ILE A 117 -25.45 -8.12 7.49
CA ILE A 117 -24.92 -8.00 8.85
C ILE A 117 -25.54 -9.09 9.71
N ASN A 118 -24.71 -9.96 10.26
CA ASN A 118 -25.09 -11.01 11.18
C ASN A 118 -24.79 -10.53 12.60
N TYR A 119 -25.82 -10.10 13.31
CA TYR A 119 -25.70 -9.65 14.69
C TYR A 119 -25.68 -10.82 15.68
N SER A 120 -24.94 -10.68 16.78
CA SER A 120 -24.83 -11.73 17.82
C SER A 120 -26.17 -12.15 18.40
N TRP A 121 -27.10 -11.20 18.59
CA TRP A 121 -28.42 -11.46 19.17
C TRP A 121 -29.42 -12.14 18.22
N GLU A 122 -29.09 -12.25 16.94
CA GLU A 122 -29.89 -12.96 15.94
C GLU A 122 -29.52 -14.43 15.85
N MET A 123 -28.41 -14.81 16.46
CA MET A 123 -27.90 -16.19 16.45
C MET A 123 -28.57 -17.03 17.54
N GLU A 124 -28.93 -18.27 17.21
CA GLU A 124 -29.59 -19.19 18.11
C GLU A 124 -28.81 -20.52 18.25
N GLY A 125 -29.05 -21.23 19.35
CA GLY A 125 -28.49 -22.56 19.59
C GLY A 125 -26.97 -22.62 19.59
N ASP A 126 -26.44 -23.64 18.91
CA ASP A 126 -24.99 -23.88 18.85
C ASP A 126 -24.21 -22.81 18.08
N GLU A 127 -24.88 -22.07 17.19
CA GLU A 127 -24.24 -20.96 16.48
C GLU A 127 -23.98 -19.78 17.39
N ARG A 128 -24.89 -19.49 18.31
CA ARG A 128 -24.72 -18.38 19.25
C ARG A 128 -23.43 -18.48 20.06
N VAL A 129 -23.02 -19.68 20.44
CA VAL A 129 -21.77 -19.92 21.20
C VAL A 129 -20.53 -19.44 20.44
N LYS A 130 -20.59 -19.36 19.11
CA LYS A 130 -19.51 -18.84 18.28
C LYS A 130 -19.50 -17.31 18.21
N TYR A 131 -20.57 -16.64 18.65
CA TYR A 131 -20.73 -15.20 18.53
C TYR A 131 -20.61 -14.45 19.85
N VAL A 132 -20.78 -15.12 20.99
CA VAL A 132 -20.75 -14.50 22.30
C VAL A 132 -19.79 -15.22 23.24
N TYR A 133 -19.18 -14.46 24.13
CA TYR A 133 -18.33 -14.98 25.20
C TYR A 133 -18.52 -14.13 26.45
N GLU A 134 -18.65 -14.78 27.63
CA GLU A 134 -18.81 -14.16 28.93
C GLU A 134 -17.79 -14.78 29.90
N ASP A 135 -16.95 -13.98 30.51
CA ASP A 135 -15.84 -14.44 31.36
C ASP A 135 -15.96 -14.01 32.84
N GLY A 136 -17.06 -13.42 33.21
CA GLY A 136 -17.30 -12.90 34.59
C GLY A 136 -16.80 -11.48 34.82
N ASP A 137 -15.93 -10.94 33.94
CA ASP A 137 -15.50 -9.54 33.97
C ASP A 137 -16.31 -8.68 32.98
N GLY A 138 -16.97 -9.32 32.00
CA GLY A 138 -17.81 -8.64 31.02
C GLY A 138 -18.31 -9.55 29.91
N PHE A 139 -18.96 -8.94 28.93
CA PHE A 139 -19.61 -9.63 27.83
C PHE A 139 -18.98 -9.20 26.50
N TRP A 140 -18.63 -10.20 25.72
CA TRP A 140 -18.07 -10.05 24.36
C TRP A 140 -19.09 -10.50 23.33
N ALA A 141 -19.26 -9.71 22.29
CA ALA A 141 -20.05 -10.14 21.14
C ALA A 141 -19.37 -9.84 19.81
N LYS A 142 -19.48 -10.80 18.91
CA LYS A 142 -18.98 -10.76 17.54
C LYS A 142 -20.12 -10.48 16.59
N ASN A 143 -20.02 -9.41 15.80
CA ASN A 143 -20.95 -9.11 14.73
C ASN A 143 -20.19 -9.27 13.39
N ARG A 144 -20.74 -10.03 12.45
CA ARG A 144 -20.10 -10.26 11.15
C ARG A 144 -20.76 -9.42 10.08
N VAL A 145 -19.98 -8.65 9.35
CA VAL A 145 -20.41 -7.95 8.15
C VAL A 145 -19.89 -8.73 6.95
N LEU A 146 -20.80 -9.27 6.16
CA LEU A 146 -20.54 -10.08 4.98
C LEU A 146 -20.74 -9.20 3.75
N ILE A 147 -19.77 -9.17 2.86
CA ILE A 147 -19.75 -8.33 1.67
C ILE A 147 -19.67 -9.26 0.45
N LYS A 148 -20.75 -9.32 -0.34
CA LYS A 148 -20.91 -10.18 -1.52
C LYS A 148 -20.33 -9.53 -2.79
N TYR A 149 -19.17 -8.94 -2.67
CA TYR A 149 -18.40 -8.34 -3.74
C TYR A 149 -17.05 -9.02 -3.83
N ASP A 150 -16.33 -8.81 -4.95
CA ASP A 150 -14.95 -9.23 -5.01
C ASP A 150 -14.10 -8.50 -3.95
N ARG A 151 -12.89 -9.01 -3.72
CA ARG A 151 -12.02 -8.51 -2.65
C ARG A 151 -11.67 -7.03 -2.81
N LYS A 152 -11.52 -6.57 -4.05
CA LYS A 152 -11.18 -5.18 -4.36
C LYS A 152 -12.34 -4.24 -4.02
N GLU A 153 -13.54 -4.56 -4.51
CA GLU A 153 -14.75 -3.77 -4.23
C GLU A 153 -15.09 -3.79 -2.73
N ALA A 154 -14.90 -4.94 -2.06
CA ALA A 154 -15.11 -5.05 -0.62
C ALA A 154 -14.13 -4.19 0.18
N LYS A 155 -12.85 -4.13 -0.22
CA LYS A 155 -11.83 -3.25 0.38
C LYS A 155 -12.17 -1.78 0.18
N GLU A 156 -12.57 -1.38 -1.02
CA GLU A 156 -12.98 -0.01 -1.32
C GLU A 156 -14.20 0.38 -0.47
N LEU A 157 -15.23 -0.47 -0.42
CA LEU A 157 -16.42 -0.25 0.40
C LEU A 157 -16.07 -0.08 1.88
N TYR A 158 -15.20 -0.92 2.42
CA TYR A 158 -14.77 -0.82 3.81
C TYR A 158 -13.92 0.43 4.05
N ALA A 159 -12.99 0.75 3.15
CA ALA A 159 -12.12 1.92 3.26
C ALA A 159 -12.90 3.24 3.26
N ASP A 160 -13.97 3.31 2.49
CA ASP A 160 -14.84 4.51 2.44
C ASP A 160 -15.69 4.70 3.71
N ASN A 161 -15.95 3.62 4.46
CA ASN A 161 -16.90 3.65 5.56
C ASN A 161 -16.30 3.32 6.94
N TYR A 162 -15.04 2.83 7.03
CA TYR A 162 -14.49 2.33 8.30
C TYR A 162 -14.34 3.42 9.39
N GLU A 163 -14.16 4.68 9.01
CA GLU A 163 -14.09 5.80 9.96
C GLU A 163 -15.44 6.13 10.59
N SER A 164 -16.55 5.74 9.95
CA SER A 164 -17.89 5.94 10.47
C SER A 164 -18.27 4.91 11.54
N ILE A 165 -17.50 3.83 11.68
CA ILE A 165 -17.70 2.83 12.74
C ILE A 165 -17.22 3.43 14.07
N VAL A 166 -18.11 4.14 14.74
CA VAL A 166 -17.88 4.76 16.04
C VAL A 166 -18.87 4.17 17.02
N ILE A 167 -18.42 3.84 18.23
CA ILE A 167 -19.23 3.34 19.32
C ILE A 167 -18.99 4.22 20.56
N ASP A 168 -19.95 4.28 21.49
CA ASP A 168 -19.80 5.05 22.73
C ASP A 168 -18.55 4.64 23.51
N SER A 169 -17.97 5.58 24.23
CA SER A 169 -16.72 5.42 25.00
C SER A 169 -16.78 4.39 26.12
N ASP A 170 -17.98 4.02 26.56
CA ASP A 170 -18.19 3.00 27.59
C ASP A 170 -18.04 1.58 27.02
N PHE A 171 -18.07 1.44 25.69
CA PHE A 171 -17.82 0.20 24.98
C PHE A 171 -16.39 0.14 24.47
N GLU A 172 -15.80 -1.04 24.54
CA GLU A 172 -14.56 -1.32 23.80
C GLU A 172 -14.87 -2.07 22.51
N SER A 173 -14.21 -1.72 21.41
CA SER A 173 -14.46 -2.36 20.12
C SER A 173 -13.20 -2.62 19.32
N TRP A 174 -13.21 -3.69 18.54
CA TRP A 174 -12.15 -4.08 17.63
C TRP A 174 -12.74 -4.53 16.29
N ARG A 175 -11.95 -4.35 15.27
CA ARG A 175 -12.30 -4.76 13.91
C ARG A 175 -11.25 -5.73 13.40
N THR A 176 -11.67 -6.85 12.83
CA THR A 176 -10.80 -7.89 12.27
C THR A 176 -11.49 -8.56 11.07
N GLY A 177 -10.86 -9.52 10.45
CA GLY A 177 -11.32 -10.16 9.22
C GLY A 177 -10.48 -9.70 8.03
N ASN A 178 -10.61 -10.42 6.91
CA ASN A 178 -9.74 -10.22 5.74
C ASN A 178 -9.73 -8.77 5.24
N VAL A 179 -10.92 -8.19 5.03
CA VAL A 179 -11.06 -6.83 4.50
C VAL A 179 -10.55 -5.77 5.49
N ALA A 180 -10.90 -5.89 6.78
CA ALA A 180 -10.48 -4.92 7.79
C ALA A 180 -8.97 -4.96 8.04
N ILE A 181 -8.37 -6.14 8.04
CA ILE A 181 -6.92 -6.32 8.19
C ILE A 181 -6.21 -5.70 6.98
N ASP A 182 -6.63 -6.02 5.77
CA ASP A 182 -6.02 -5.50 4.55
C ASP A 182 -6.03 -3.97 4.50
N VAL A 183 -7.20 -3.35 4.70
CA VAL A 183 -7.33 -1.89 4.65
C VAL A 183 -6.54 -1.23 5.77
N THR A 184 -6.60 -1.77 6.99
CA THR A 184 -5.84 -1.21 8.12
C THR A 184 -4.33 -1.30 7.86
N PHE A 185 -3.88 -2.41 7.28
CA PHE A 185 -2.47 -2.62 6.93
C PHE A 185 -2.03 -1.62 5.85
N ASP A 186 -2.83 -1.45 4.79
CA ASP A 186 -2.56 -0.49 3.72
C ASP A 186 -2.45 0.94 4.25
N VAL A 187 -3.39 1.37 5.09
CA VAL A 187 -3.39 2.71 5.70
C VAL A 187 -2.16 2.91 6.60
N ARG A 188 -1.85 1.91 7.44
CA ARG A 188 -0.67 2.00 8.34
C ARG A 188 0.65 2.06 7.58
N ILE A 189 0.82 1.24 6.55
CA ILE A 189 2.02 1.30 5.72
C ILE A 189 2.17 2.69 5.09
N GLN A 190 1.09 3.24 4.52
CA GLN A 190 1.14 4.58 3.92
C GLN A 190 1.50 5.66 4.94
N GLU A 191 0.89 5.65 6.12
CA GLU A 191 1.22 6.59 7.19
C GLU A 191 2.69 6.49 7.61
N ASP A 192 3.20 5.28 7.81
CA ASP A 192 4.57 5.07 8.27
C ASP A 192 5.60 5.45 7.20
N LEU A 193 5.27 5.25 5.92
CA LEU A 193 6.09 5.72 4.80
C LEU A 193 6.15 7.24 4.75
N ILE A 194 5.01 7.92 4.86
CA ILE A 194 4.95 9.39 4.90
C ILE A 194 5.78 9.92 6.08
N LYS A 195 5.64 9.31 7.27
CA LYS A 195 6.45 9.68 8.44
C LYS A 195 7.95 9.47 8.21
N ALA A 196 8.32 8.35 7.59
CA ALA A 196 9.71 8.06 7.25
C ALA A 196 10.27 9.09 6.24
N GLU A 197 9.50 9.47 5.22
CA GLU A 197 9.90 10.48 4.23
C GLU A 197 10.04 11.88 4.86
N LEU A 198 9.14 12.25 5.76
CA LEU A 198 9.20 13.53 6.48
C LEU A 198 10.47 13.68 7.34
N VAL A 199 11.01 12.59 7.82
CA VAL A 199 12.26 12.58 8.60
C VAL A 199 13.48 12.44 7.69
N SER A 200 13.46 11.49 6.77
CA SER A 200 14.60 11.17 5.91
C SER A 200 14.87 12.25 4.85
N GLY A 201 13.83 12.87 4.31
CA GLY A 201 13.95 13.92 3.28
C GLY A 201 14.79 15.12 3.75
N PRO A 202 14.41 15.81 4.83
CA PRO A 202 15.21 16.91 5.38
C PRO A 202 16.62 16.50 5.80
N LEU A 203 16.76 15.29 6.41
CA LEU A 203 18.06 14.78 6.80
C LEU A 203 18.98 14.58 5.58
N THR A 204 18.45 14.00 4.50
CA THR A 204 19.17 13.84 3.24
C THR A 204 19.63 15.17 2.67
N LEU A 205 18.76 16.20 2.66
CA LEU A 205 19.10 17.54 2.20
C LEU A 205 20.22 18.17 3.03
N ILE A 206 20.20 18.00 4.35
CA ILE A 206 21.23 18.51 5.26
C ILE A 206 22.57 17.83 4.96
N ILE A 207 22.58 16.50 4.85
CA ILE A 207 23.79 15.72 4.55
C ILE A 207 24.36 16.14 3.18
N LEU A 208 23.52 16.23 2.16
CA LEU A 208 23.93 16.68 0.83
C LEU A 208 24.48 18.11 0.85
N GLY A 209 23.84 19.02 1.59
CA GLY A 209 24.34 20.40 1.77
C GLY A 209 25.73 20.46 2.39
N ILE A 210 26.01 19.59 3.38
CA ILE A 210 27.33 19.47 4.01
C ILE A 210 28.36 18.91 3.02
N VAL A 211 28.01 17.82 2.33
CA VAL A 211 28.92 17.13 1.38
C VAL A 211 29.29 18.02 0.21
N PHE A 212 28.31 18.72 -0.37
CA PHE A 212 28.56 19.60 -1.51
C PHE A 212 29.04 21.00 -1.16
N ALA A 213 29.10 21.33 0.12
CA ALA A 213 29.46 22.67 0.64
C ALA A 213 28.63 23.83 0.03
N THR A 214 27.66 23.56 -0.83
CA THR A 214 26.75 24.53 -1.43
C THR A 214 25.35 23.97 -1.59
N PHE A 215 24.35 24.77 -1.20
CA PHE A 215 22.94 24.38 -1.28
C PHE A 215 22.47 24.17 -2.74
N ILE A 216 23.04 24.93 -3.68
CA ILE A 216 22.72 24.84 -5.11
C ILE A 216 23.18 23.51 -5.69
N ALA A 217 24.36 23.00 -5.30
CA ALA A 217 24.86 21.72 -5.76
C ALA A 217 24.05 20.52 -5.19
N ALA A 218 23.46 20.68 -3.99
CA ALA A 218 22.60 19.67 -3.40
C ALA A 218 21.21 19.55 -4.09
N ILE A 219 20.71 20.63 -4.68
CA ILE A 219 19.41 20.61 -5.39
C ILE A 219 19.44 19.72 -6.64
N LEU A 220 20.57 19.65 -7.34
CA LEU A 220 20.67 18.89 -8.60
C LEU A 220 20.44 17.36 -8.39
N PRO A 221 21.12 16.69 -7.44
CA PRO A 221 20.83 15.29 -7.12
C PRO A 221 19.39 15.02 -6.71
N VAL A 222 18.83 15.91 -5.88
CA VAL A 222 17.44 15.79 -5.43
C VAL A 222 16.45 15.94 -6.59
N GLY A 223 16.69 16.90 -7.48
CA GLY A 223 15.89 17.07 -8.69
C GLY A 223 15.92 15.83 -9.59
N ILE A 224 17.08 15.25 -9.79
CA ILE A 224 17.22 14.00 -10.54
C ILE A 224 16.49 12.85 -9.86
N ALA A 225 16.60 12.74 -8.53
CA ALA A 225 15.89 11.70 -7.77
C ALA A 225 14.36 11.81 -7.93
N ILE A 226 13.80 13.01 -7.80
CA ILE A 226 12.36 13.25 -7.99
C ILE A 226 11.91 12.81 -9.39
N PHE A 227 12.63 13.23 -10.45
CA PHE A 227 12.29 12.83 -11.81
C PHE A 227 12.41 11.32 -12.03
N THR A 228 13.44 10.70 -11.47
CA THR A 228 13.66 9.26 -11.59
C THR A 228 12.54 8.47 -10.92
N VAL A 229 12.19 8.83 -9.67
CA VAL A 229 11.12 8.18 -8.91
C VAL A 229 9.76 8.39 -9.60
N ALA A 230 9.43 9.60 -10.02
CA ALA A 230 8.19 9.89 -10.72
C ALA A 230 8.06 9.11 -12.03
N SER A 231 9.15 8.99 -12.80
CA SER A 231 9.18 8.21 -14.05
C SER A 231 9.03 6.71 -13.77
N ALA A 232 9.72 6.19 -12.77
CA ALA A 232 9.64 4.78 -12.38
C ALA A 232 8.24 4.42 -11.87
N ALA A 233 7.64 5.28 -11.03
CA ALA A 233 6.27 5.12 -10.57
C ALA A 233 5.26 5.11 -11.73
N GLY A 234 5.42 6.04 -12.70
CA GLY A 234 4.56 6.08 -13.88
C GLY A 234 4.63 4.81 -14.72
N ILE A 235 5.86 4.28 -14.95
CA ILE A 235 6.05 3.00 -15.64
C ILE A 235 5.42 1.85 -14.84
N THR A 236 5.58 1.84 -13.53
CA THR A 236 5.02 0.78 -12.67
C THR A 236 3.51 0.79 -12.68
N ILE A 237 2.87 1.97 -12.64
CA ILE A 237 1.43 2.11 -12.78
C ILE A 237 0.95 1.64 -14.17
N TRP A 238 1.69 1.96 -15.24
CA TRP A 238 1.38 1.40 -16.55
C TRP A 238 1.52 -0.13 -16.57
N LEU A 239 2.58 -0.64 -15.95
CA LEU A 239 2.85 -2.08 -15.90
C LEU A 239 1.78 -2.83 -15.11
N SER A 240 1.20 -2.25 -14.06
CA SER A 240 0.10 -2.85 -13.30
C SER A 240 -1.17 -3.09 -14.14
N ASN A 241 -1.32 -2.43 -15.30
CA ASN A 241 -2.40 -2.69 -16.25
C ASN A 241 -2.10 -3.84 -17.23
N VAL A 242 -0.89 -4.40 -17.18
CA VAL A 242 -0.41 -5.45 -18.12
C VAL A 242 -0.04 -6.73 -17.38
N THR A 243 0.38 -6.63 -16.13
CA THR A 243 0.81 -7.75 -15.28
C THR A 243 0.49 -7.45 -13.82
N ASP A 244 0.46 -8.49 -13.01
CA ASP A 244 0.21 -8.38 -11.57
C ASP A 244 1.35 -7.63 -10.87
N VAL A 245 1.03 -6.44 -10.40
CA VAL A 245 1.95 -5.59 -9.64
C VAL A 245 1.27 -5.19 -8.33
N THR A 246 1.95 -5.42 -7.23
CA THR A 246 1.45 -4.98 -5.92
C THR A 246 1.56 -3.45 -5.75
N GLN A 247 0.61 -2.85 -5.05
CA GLN A 247 0.63 -1.42 -4.70
C GLN A 247 1.90 -0.99 -3.96
N TYR A 248 2.54 -1.91 -3.22
CA TYR A 248 3.77 -1.64 -2.49
C TYR A 248 4.99 -1.42 -3.38
N ALA A 249 4.92 -1.78 -4.67
CA ALA A 249 6.00 -1.56 -5.61
C ALA A 249 6.35 -0.07 -5.74
N VAL A 250 5.36 0.82 -5.74
CA VAL A 250 5.59 2.28 -5.79
C VAL A 250 6.31 2.77 -4.52
N ASN A 251 5.95 2.23 -3.37
CA ASN A 251 6.59 2.58 -2.10
C ASN A 251 8.07 2.17 -2.07
N ILE A 252 8.37 0.97 -2.56
CA ILE A 252 9.75 0.46 -2.69
C ILE A 252 10.54 1.33 -3.68
N ILE A 253 9.93 1.71 -4.80
CA ILE A 253 10.55 2.60 -5.80
C ILE A 253 10.90 3.95 -5.17
N THR A 254 10.01 4.54 -4.38
CA THR A 254 10.27 5.82 -3.71
C THR A 254 11.44 5.68 -2.73
N LEU A 255 11.40 4.68 -1.87
CA LEU A 255 12.40 4.48 -0.82
C LEU A 255 13.80 4.20 -1.39
N ILE A 256 13.91 3.23 -2.30
CA ILE A 256 15.19 2.83 -2.90
C ILE A 256 15.61 3.82 -3.97
N GLY A 257 14.66 4.30 -4.78
CA GLY A 257 14.91 5.17 -5.92
C GLY A 257 15.54 6.50 -5.53
N ILE A 258 15.12 7.12 -4.44
CA ILE A 258 15.75 8.34 -3.93
C ILE A 258 17.21 8.07 -3.54
N GLY A 259 17.48 7.03 -2.76
CA GLY A 259 18.84 6.70 -2.33
C GLY A 259 19.78 6.45 -3.50
N VAL A 260 19.40 5.55 -4.41
CA VAL A 260 20.20 5.19 -5.58
C VAL A 260 20.41 6.39 -6.51
N SER A 261 19.39 7.20 -6.76
CA SER A 261 19.49 8.39 -7.63
C SER A 261 20.45 9.44 -7.06
N VAL A 262 20.38 9.66 -5.76
CA VAL A 262 21.29 10.58 -5.05
C VAL A 262 22.72 10.06 -5.14
N ASP A 263 22.98 8.78 -4.88
CA ASP A 263 24.32 8.19 -4.93
C ASP A 263 24.94 8.29 -6.33
N TYR A 264 24.20 7.97 -7.39
CA TYR A 264 24.68 8.13 -8.75
C TYR A 264 24.93 9.59 -9.13
N SER A 265 24.07 10.50 -8.68
CA SER A 265 24.26 11.92 -8.94
C SER A 265 25.49 12.48 -8.22
N LEU A 266 25.77 12.02 -7.02
CA LEU A 266 26.99 12.33 -6.27
C LEU A 266 28.24 11.93 -7.05
N PHE A 267 28.21 10.77 -7.72
CA PHE A 267 29.33 10.25 -8.50
C PHE A 267 29.64 11.10 -9.75
N ILE A 268 28.62 11.79 -10.28
CA ILE A 268 28.76 12.63 -11.49
C ILE A 268 29.20 14.06 -11.12
N VAL A 269 28.74 14.57 -9.98
CA VAL A 269 28.99 15.98 -9.59
C VAL A 269 30.33 16.15 -8.85
N ASN A 270 30.89 15.10 -8.27
CA ASN A 270 32.15 15.13 -7.55
C ASN A 270 33.32 14.73 -8.48
#